data_1d0e3dcbea4a57282352698e5cf5b93e
#
_entry.id   1d0e3dcbea4a57282352698e5cf5b93e
#
_cell.length_a   1.000
_cell.length_b   1.000
_cell.length_c   1.000
_cell.angle_alpha   90.00
_cell.angle_beta   90.00
_cell.angle_gamma   90.00
#
_symmetry.space_group_name_H-M   'P 1'
#
loop_
_entity.id
_entity.type
_entity.pdbx_description
1 polymer ?
#
loop_
_entity_poly.entity_id
_entity_poly.type
_entity_poly.pdbx_seq_one_letter_code
_entity_poly.pdbx_strand_id
1 'polypeptide(L)'
;SIAVFRLKGGEKGFRLSVDDNLLFLADLTENRERYRSIFENPYLAMYKRVHEETGVCVHLNLFYETGDLSEFSMPRPYFNLSMMTDRFREEWRANAHWLKMSFHARTEFPDCPYSTPEPEKIAADCRRVQEEICRFAGEECLSRVTTVHFCACPVENLRALRELGVRGFTGFCGDEDDVVLA
;
A
#
# COMPACT_ATOMS: atom_id res chain seq x y z
N SER A 1 -3.48 -11.06 -0.56
CA SER A 1 -4.42 -11.56 -1.61
C SER A 1 -3.74 -11.61 -2.98
N ILE A 2 -4.13 -12.57 -3.79
CA ILE A 2 -3.66 -12.70 -5.18
C ILE A 2 -4.84 -12.32 -6.07
N ALA A 3 -4.67 -11.25 -6.87
CA ALA A 3 -5.65 -10.88 -7.87
C ALA A 3 -5.24 -11.44 -9.22
N VAL A 4 -6.12 -12.24 -9.82
CA VAL A 4 -5.96 -12.77 -11.17
C VAL A 4 -6.94 -12.07 -12.09
N PHE A 5 -6.46 -11.47 -13.16
CA PHE A 5 -7.29 -10.76 -14.13
C PHE A 5 -6.86 -11.07 -15.56
N ARG A 6 -7.80 -10.92 -16.48
CA ARG A 6 -7.54 -11.07 -17.91
C ARG A 6 -7.50 -9.69 -18.57
N LEU A 7 -6.35 -9.32 -19.10
CA LEU A 7 -6.22 -8.08 -19.85
C LEU A 7 -6.93 -8.16 -21.20
N LYS A 8 -7.41 -7.02 -21.66
CA LYS A 8 -7.96 -6.84 -23.00
C LYS A 8 -6.83 -7.08 -24.03
N GLY A 9 -6.85 -8.20 -24.72
CA GLY A 9 -5.76 -8.63 -25.61
C GLY A 9 -5.27 -10.05 -25.36
N GLY A 10 -5.77 -10.72 -24.33
CA GLY A 10 -5.51 -12.15 -24.08
C GLY A 10 -4.29 -12.46 -23.22
N GLU A 11 -3.53 -11.45 -22.79
CA GLU A 11 -2.44 -11.64 -21.84
C GLU A 11 -2.98 -11.99 -20.45
N LYS A 12 -2.35 -12.99 -19.82
CA LYS A 12 -2.64 -13.35 -18.43
C LYS A 12 -1.65 -12.61 -17.54
N GLY A 13 -2.17 -11.83 -16.60
CA GLY A 13 -1.35 -11.14 -15.63
C GLY A 13 -1.83 -11.44 -14.21
N PHE A 14 -0.92 -11.42 -13.25
CA PHE A 14 -1.26 -11.43 -11.84
C PHE A 14 -0.35 -10.45 -11.10
N ARG A 15 -0.83 -9.97 -9.98
CA ARG A 15 -0.06 -9.17 -9.05
C ARG A 15 -0.26 -9.71 -7.63
N LEU A 16 0.74 -9.56 -6.81
CA LEU A 16 0.64 -9.83 -5.38
C LEU A 16 0.27 -8.52 -4.68
N SER A 17 -0.92 -8.46 -4.09
CA SER A 17 -1.36 -7.36 -3.24
C SER A 17 -1.16 -7.74 -1.79
N VAL A 18 -0.45 -6.91 -1.06
CA VAL A 18 -0.12 -7.14 0.35
C VAL A 18 -0.60 -5.95 1.15
N ASP A 19 -1.48 -6.22 2.10
CA ASP A 19 -2.11 -5.20 2.93
C ASP A 19 -1.35 -4.99 4.26
N ASP A 20 -1.74 -4.03 5.06
CA ASP A 20 -1.27 -3.75 6.43
C ASP A 20 0.24 -3.45 6.53
N ASN A 21 0.75 -2.73 5.55
CA ASN A 21 2.18 -2.45 5.47
C ASN A 21 2.54 -1.12 6.12
N LEU A 22 3.51 -1.16 7.05
CA LEU A 22 4.17 0.02 7.60
C LEU A 22 5.50 -0.34 8.28
N LEU A 23 5.56 -1.45 8.99
CA LEU A 23 6.64 -1.76 9.93
C LEU A 23 8.00 -1.98 9.26
N PHE A 24 8.02 -2.46 8.02
CA PHE A 24 9.28 -2.61 7.27
C PHE A 24 9.89 -1.25 6.91
N LEU A 25 9.06 -0.19 6.76
CA LEU A 25 9.52 1.18 6.52
C LEU A 25 10.14 1.78 7.79
N ALA A 26 9.56 1.47 8.95
CA ALA A 26 10.16 1.84 10.24
C ALA A 26 11.54 1.19 10.39
N ASP A 27 11.65 -0.12 10.12
CA ASP A 27 12.94 -0.84 10.16
C ASP A 27 13.98 -0.25 9.19
N LEU A 28 13.60 0.07 7.97
CA LEU A 28 14.49 0.75 7.01
C LEU A 28 14.98 2.11 7.54
N THR A 29 14.11 2.85 8.21
CA THR A 29 14.44 4.17 8.76
C THR A 29 15.37 4.05 9.96
N GLU A 30 15.10 3.14 10.87
CA GLU A 30 15.94 2.87 12.05
C GLU A 30 17.33 2.37 11.65
N ASN A 31 17.41 1.50 10.66
CA ASN A 31 18.65 0.89 10.20
C ASN A 31 19.27 1.59 8.98
N ARG A 32 18.85 2.81 8.64
CA ARG A 32 19.32 3.52 7.43
C ARG A 32 20.83 3.66 7.30
N GLU A 33 21.54 3.76 8.41
CA GLU A 33 23.01 3.84 8.38
C GLU A 33 23.69 2.48 8.25
N ARG A 34 22.98 1.41 8.61
CA ARG A 34 23.45 0.03 8.54
C ARG A 34 23.15 -0.59 7.17
N TYR A 35 21.93 -0.39 6.66
CA TYR A 35 21.52 -0.95 5.38
C TYR A 35 22.11 -0.16 4.20
N ARG A 36 22.64 -0.88 3.23
CA ARG A 36 23.13 -0.35 1.95
C ARG A 36 22.10 -0.47 0.84
N SER A 37 21.08 -1.30 1.05
CA SER A 37 19.99 -1.60 0.12
C SER A 37 18.69 -1.79 0.89
N ILE A 38 17.55 -1.43 0.27
CA ILE A 38 16.22 -1.75 0.81
C ILE A 38 16.02 -3.26 0.97
N PHE A 39 16.71 -4.06 0.18
CA PHE A 39 16.62 -5.52 0.20
C PHE A 39 17.50 -6.18 1.29
N GLU A 40 18.21 -5.42 2.10
CA GLU A 40 18.77 -5.91 3.36
C GLU A 40 17.69 -6.02 4.46
N ASN A 41 16.55 -5.37 4.28
CA ASN A 41 15.35 -5.65 5.06
C ASN A 41 14.80 -7.03 4.65
N PRO A 42 14.61 -7.98 5.60
CA PRO A 42 14.21 -9.36 5.27
C PRO A 42 12.86 -9.48 4.57
N TYR A 43 11.93 -8.57 4.88
CA TYR A 43 10.60 -8.53 4.28
C TYR A 43 10.68 -8.19 2.79
N LEU A 44 11.43 -7.15 2.43
CA LEU A 44 11.63 -6.77 1.02
C LEU A 44 12.52 -7.76 0.27
N ALA A 45 13.51 -8.37 0.94
CA ALA A 45 14.32 -9.43 0.35
C ALA A 45 13.49 -10.65 -0.07
N MET A 46 12.48 -11.00 0.73
CA MET A 46 11.54 -12.08 0.40
C MET A 46 10.77 -11.76 -0.88
N TYR A 47 10.20 -10.55 -1.00
CA TYR A 47 9.46 -10.16 -2.20
C TYR A 47 10.32 -10.02 -3.44
N LYS A 48 11.57 -9.55 -3.28
CA LYS A 48 12.52 -9.52 -4.38
C LYS A 48 12.75 -10.92 -4.94
N ARG A 49 13.00 -11.91 -4.08
CA ARG A 49 13.16 -13.30 -4.50
C ARG A 49 11.91 -13.84 -5.20
N VAL A 50 10.71 -13.58 -4.66
CA VAL A 50 9.45 -13.99 -5.29
C VAL A 50 9.31 -13.37 -6.68
N HIS A 51 9.65 -12.09 -6.83
CA HIS A 51 9.66 -11.42 -8.13
C HIS A 51 10.66 -12.06 -9.10
N GLU A 52 11.90 -12.28 -8.67
CA GLU A 52 12.97 -12.88 -9.50
C GLU A 52 12.62 -14.30 -9.97
N GLU A 53 11.93 -15.09 -9.13
CA GLU A 53 11.51 -16.46 -9.47
C GLU A 53 10.26 -16.51 -10.35
N THR A 54 9.35 -15.58 -10.24
CA THR A 54 8.00 -15.68 -10.83
C THR A 54 7.65 -14.56 -11.81
N GLY A 55 8.39 -13.46 -11.80
CA GLY A 55 8.06 -12.24 -12.55
C GLY A 55 6.87 -11.45 -11.98
N VAL A 56 6.34 -11.81 -10.80
CA VAL A 56 5.16 -11.14 -10.23
C VAL A 56 5.46 -9.69 -9.84
N CYS A 57 4.50 -8.80 -10.09
CA CYS A 57 4.53 -7.45 -9.53
C CYS A 57 3.96 -7.46 -8.10
N VAL A 58 4.64 -6.80 -7.19
CA VAL A 58 4.26 -6.69 -5.78
C VAL A 58 3.71 -5.29 -5.50
N HIS A 59 2.53 -5.23 -4.89
CA HIS A 59 1.89 -3.99 -4.45
C HIS A 59 1.73 -4.02 -2.93
N LEU A 60 2.37 -3.09 -2.25
CA LEU A 60 2.32 -2.91 -0.80
C LEU A 60 1.32 -1.80 -0.48
N ASN A 61 0.21 -2.15 0.15
CA ASN A 61 -0.80 -1.19 0.58
C ASN A 61 -0.44 -0.70 1.98
N LEU A 62 -0.25 0.63 2.13
CA LEU A 62 0.39 1.24 3.28
C LEU A 62 -0.61 1.90 4.22
N PHE A 63 -0.42 1.71 5.51
CA PHE A 63 -0.90 2.64 6.52
C PHE A 63 -0.03 3.91 6.56
N TYR A 64 -0.64 5.01 6.98
CA TYR A 64 0.10 6.23 7.21
C TYR A 64 0.91 6.19 8.51
N GLU A 65 0.33 5.65 9.59
CA GLU A 65 0.93 5.63 10.93
C GLU A 65 0.56 4.37 11.71
N THR A 66 1.38 4.03 12.69
CA THR A 66 1.17 2.84 13.54
C THR A 66 -0.10 2.91 14.38
N GLY A 67 -0.58 4.13 14.70
CA GLY A 67 -1.73 4.28 15.59
C GLY A 67 -1.51 3.70 16.99
N ASP A 68 -2.60 3.34 17.66
CA ASP A 68 -2.57 2.64 18.94
C ASP A 68 -2.49 1.13 18.65
N LEU A 69 -1.35 0.54 18.96
CA LEU A 69 -1.08 -0.89 18.83
C LEU A 69 -1.08 -1.60 20.21
N SER A 70 -1.67 -1.00 21.23
CA SER A 70 -1.70 -1.54 22.59
C SER A 70 -2.40 -2.91 22.70
N GLU A 71 -3.31 -3.20 21.76
CA GLU A 71 -3.98 -4.51 21.67
C GLU A 71 -3.06 -5.63 21.16
N PHE A 72 -2.00 -5.28 20.47
CA PHE A 72 -0.98 -6.25 20.08
C PHE A 72 0.02 -6.43 21.22
N SER A 73 0.30 -7.66 21.59
CA SER A 73 1.20 -8.04 22.70
C SER A 73 2.66 -7.56 22.54
N MET A 74 2.96 -6.81 21.49
CA MET A 74 4.27 -6.25 21.20
C MET A 74 4.17 -4.73 21.06
N PRO A 75 4.52 -3.97 22.13
CA PRO A 75 4.62 -2.52 22.02
C PRO A 75 5.68 -2.16 20.97
N ARG A 76 5.29 -1.36 19.99
CA ARG A 76 6.20 -0.83 18.99
C ARG A 76 6.28 0.68 19.13
N PRO A 77 7.46 1.27 18.88
CA PRO A 77 7.57 2.72 18.86
C PRO A 77 6.64 3.30 17.78
N TYR A 78 6.10 4.47 18.08
CA TYR A 78 5.31 5.21 17.11
C TYR A 78 6.14 5.50 15.85
N PHE A 79 5.54 5.24 14.70
CA PHE A 79 6.10 5.57 13.39
C PHE A 79 5.01 6.07 12.46
N ASN A 80 5.34 7.04 11.62
CA ASN A 80 4.50 7.43 10.50
C ASN A 80 5.34 7.65 9.24
N LEU A 81 4.69 7.71 8.08
CA LEU A 81 5.38 7.81 6.80
C LEU A 81 6.23 9.08 6.64
N SER A 82 5.91 10.18 7.34
CA SER A 82 6.73 11.40 7.27
C SER A 82 8.11 11.22 7.90
N MET A 83 8.28 10.21 8.77
CA MET A 83 9.56 9.86 9.38
C MET A 83 10.43 8.98 8.47
N MET A 84 9.84 8.42 7.39
CA MET A 84 10.57 7.54 6.47
C MET A 84 11.77 8.26 5.84
N THR A 85 12.94 7.61 5.88
CA THR A 85 14.15 8.10 5.23
C THR A 85 13.99 8.11 3.69
N ASP A 86 14.54 9.11 3.02
CA ASP A 86 14.62 9.19 1.56
C ASP A 86 15.94 8.65 0.97
N ARG A 87 16.83 8.14 1.85
CA ARG A 87 18.15 7.63 1.48
C ARG A 87 18.13 6.61 0.34
N PHE A 88 17.08 5.80 0.28
CA PHE A 88 16.95 4.72 -0.70
C PHE A 88 16.09 5.08 -1.91
N ARG A 89 15.81 6.37 -2.13
CA ARG A 89 14.87 6.82 -3.14
C ARG A 89 15.18 6.30 -4.55
N GLU A 90 16.46 6.36 -4.93
CA GLU A 90 16.88 5.89 -6.26
C GLU A 90 16.72 4.37 -6.41
N GLU A 91 16.92 3.61 -5.35
CA GLU A 91 16.71 2.17 -5.38
C GLU A 91 15.22 1.80 -5.48
N TRP A 92 14.34 2.52 -4.77
CA TRP A 92 12.89 2.40 -4.93
C TRP A 92 12.49 2.65 -6.39
N ARG A 93 12.95 3.74 -6.98
CA ARG A 93 12.66 4.10 -8.37
C ARG A 93 13.16 3.05 -9.36
N ALA A 94 14.35 2.53 -9.17
CA ALA A 94 14.93 1.48 -10.02
C ALA A 94 14.07 0.20 -10.03
N ASN A 95 13.36 -0.08 -8.94
CA ASN A 95 12.50 -1.24 -8.78
C ASN A 95 11.00 -0.96 -9.01
N ALA A 96 10.64 0.27 -9.36
CA ALA A 96 9.25 0.69 -9.52
C ALA A 96 8.47 -0.05 -10.62
N HIS A 97 9.13 -0.76 -11.51
CA HIS A 97 8.49 -1.56 -12.55
C HIS A 97 7.80 -2.82 -12.01
N TRP A 98 8.20 -3.30 -10.83
CA TRP A 98 7.61 -4.48 -10.20
C TRP A 98 7.17 -4.26 -8.74
N LEU A 99 7.76 -3.29 -8.03
CA LEU A 99 7.47 -2.99 -6.63
C LEU A 99 6.76 -1.66 -6.52
N LYS A 100 5.48 -1.71 -6.15
CA LYS A 100 4.60 -0.55 -6.05
C LYS A 100 4.06 -0.38 -4.65
N MET A 101 3.70 0.84 -4.31
CA MET A 101 3.05 1.18 -3.04
C MET A 101 1.77 1.96 -3.29
N SER A 102 0.79 1.81 -2.41
CA SER A 102 -0.47 2.54 -2.47
C SER A 102 -1.04 2.80 -1.08
N PHE A 103 -2.07 3.61 -1.04
CA PHE A 103 -2.86 3.87 0.15
C PHE A 103 -3.62 2.62 0.59
N HIS A 104 -3.67 2.34 1.91
CA HIS A 104 -4.53 1.34 2.52
C HIS A 104 -5.51 1.98 3.49
N ALA A 105 -4.99 2.60 4.53
CA ALA A 105 -5.72 3.42 5.49
C ALA A 105 -4.77 4.39 6.22
N ARG A 106 -5.31 5.15 7.16
CA ARG A 106 -4.49 5.96 8.06
C ARG A 106 -3.78 5.07 9.09
N THR A 107 -4.53 4.18 9.73
CA THR A 107 -4.07 3.28 10.81
C THR A 107 -4.79 1.95 10.71
N GLU A 108 -4.31 0.94 11.46
CA GLU A 108 -4.98 -0.36 11.61
C GLU A 108 -6.39 -0.21 12.21
N PHE A 109 -6.54 0.61 13.24
CA PHE A 109 -7.81 0.82 13.94
C PHE A 109 -8.34 2.26 13.75
N PRO A 110 -9.66 2.46 13.81
CA PRO A 110 -10.73 1.45 14.02
C PRO A 110 -10.94 0.55 12.79
N ASP A 111 -11.60 -0.58 13.00
CA ASP A 111 -12.08 -1.44 11.92
C ASP A 111 -12.97 -0.68 10.95
N CYS A 112 -12.91 -1.04 9.67
CA CYS A 112 -13.72 -0.45 8.61
C CYS A 112 -13.73 1.09 8.60
N PRO A 113 -12.58 1.77 8.65
CA PRO A 113 -12.49 3.23 8.91
C PRO A 113 -13.17 4.11 7.86
N TYR A 114 -13.50 3.53 6.71
CA TYR A 114 -14.11 4.22 5.56
C TYR A 114 -15.45 3.61 5.14
N SER A 115 -16.13 2.88 6.01
CA SER A 115 -17.43 2.24 5.74
C SER A 115 -18.60 3.22 5.63
N THR A 116 -18.43 4.45 6.10
CA THR A 116 -19.41 5.53 5.97
C THR A 116 -18.99 6.54 4.89
N PRO A 117 -19.95 7.25 4.24
CA PRO A 117 -19.63 8.30 3.27
C PRO A 117 -18.95 9.50 3.92
N GLU A 118 -17.62 9.53 3.89
CA GLU A 118 -16.75 10.60 4.40
C GLU A 118 -15.65 10.92 3.36
N PRO A 119 -16.02 11.45 2.17
CA PRO A 119 -15.09 11.63 1.05
C PRO A 119 -13.91 12.54 1.38
N GLU A 120 -14.10 13.58 2.20
CA GLU A 120 -13.03 14.49 2.60
C GLU A 120 -12.00 13.80 3.49
N LYS A 121 -12.43 12.92 4.40
CA LYS A 121 -11.56 12.17 5.31
C LYS A 121 -10.70 11.19 4.54
N ILE A 122 -11.30 10.32 3.73
CA ILE A 122 -10.54 9.34 2.96
C ILE A 122 -9.60 10.01 1.95
N ALA A 123 -10.03 11.11 1.33
CA ALA A 123 -9.20 11.88 0.42
C ALA A 123 -7.98 12.50 1.13
N ALA A 124 -8.18 13.05 2.34
CA ALA A 124 -7.09 13.61 3.13
C ALA A 124 -6.07 12.53 3.53
N ASP A 125 -6.53 11.37 4.00
CA ASP A 125 -5.68 10.26 4.40
C ASP A 125 -4.93 9.66 3.19
N CYS A 126 -5.62 9.47 2.07
CA CYS A 126 -5.01 8.98 0.83
C CYS A 126 -3.93 9.94 0.32
N ARG A 127 -4.22 11.25 0.28
CA ARG A 127 -3.26 12.27 -0.17
C ARG A 127 -1.99 12.25 0.67
N ARG A 128 -2.10 12.15 2.00
CA ARG A 128 -0.94 12.06 2.89
C ARG A 128 -0.05 10.87 2.55
N VAL A 129 -0.64 9.68 2.36
CA VAL A 129 0.13 8.49 1.99
C VAL A 129 0.80 8.67 0.63
N GLN A 130 0.09 9.20 -0.37
CA GLN A 130 0.65 9.43 -1.72
C GLN A 130 1.79 10.45 -1.70
N GLU A 131 1.65 11.56 -0.97
CA GLU A 131 2.68 12.59 -0.83
C GLU A 131 3.96 12.00 -0.23
N GLU A 132 3.82 11.16 0.81
CA GLU A 132 4.97 10.54 1.45
C GLU A 132 5.64 9.47 0.56
N ILE A 133 4.87 8.63 -0.14
CA ILE A 133 5.44 7.69 -1.12
C ILE A 133 6.23 8.47 -2.17
N CYS A 134 5.68 9.54 -2.72
CA CYS A 134 6.36 10.37 -3.71
C CYS A 134 7.63 11.02 -3.13
N ARG A 135 7.63 11.40 -1.85
CA ARG A 135 8.78 11.99 -1.17
C ARG A 135 9.91 10.98 -1.01
N PHE A 136 9.66 9.82 -0.39
CA PHE A 136 10.73 8.88 -0.04
C PHE A 136 11.08 7.87 -1.14
N ALA A 137 10.16 7.57 -2.06
CA ALA A 137 10.36 6.54 -3.08
C ALA A 137 10.27 7.05 -4.52
N GLY A 138 9.54 8.15 -4.75
CA GLY A 138 9.30 8.68 -6.09
C GLY A 138 7.90 8.35 -6.63
N GLU A 139 7.39 9.19 -7.52
CA GLU A 139 6.06 9.04 -8.13
C GLU A 139 5.94 7.72 -8.89
N GLU A 140 7.03 7.23 -9.45
CA GLU A 140 7.09 5.96 -10.19
C GLU A 140 6.70 4.76 -9.33
N CYS A 141 6.90 4.85 -8.00
CA CYS A 141 6.53 3.80 -7.04
C CYS A 141 5.06 3.82 -6.65
N LEU A 142 4.35 4.93 -6.92
CA LEU A 142 2.95 5.06 -6.57
C LEU A 142 2.08 4.20 -7.50
N SER A 143 1.28 3.31 -6.91
CA SER A 143 0.28 2.53 -7.63
C SER A 143 -1.01 3.32 -7.79
N ARG A 144 -1.63 3.20 -8.97
CA ARG A 144 -3.00 3.70 -9.21
C ARG A 144 -4.08 2.68 -8.85
N VAL A 145 -3.68 1.56 -8.29
CA VAL A 145 -4.59 0.52 -7.80
C VAL A 145 -4.35 0.34 -6.32
N THR A 146 -5.40 0.29 -5.53
CA THR A 146 -5.32 0.16 -4.08
C THR A 146 -6.31 -0.87 -3.54
N THR A 147 -6.08 -1.32 -2.31
CA THR A 147 -7.04 -2.02 -1.47
C THR A 147 -7.32 -1.13 -0.26
N VAL A 148 -8.54 -0.66 -0.13
CA VAL A 148 -8.97 0.09 1.06
C VAL A 148 -9.14 -0.90 2.22
N HIS A 149 -8.73 -0.51 3.40
CA HIS A 149 -8.78 -1.35 4.60
C HIS A 149 -10.17 -1.93 4.85
N PHE A 150 -10.25 -3.24 5.12
CA PHE A 150 -11.47 -4.04 5.19
C PHE A 150 -12.32 -4.07 3.89
N CYS A 151 -11.84 -3.48 2.80
CA CYS A 151 -12.58 -3.38 1.52
C CYS A 151 -13.95 -2.66 1.62
N ALA A 152 -14.26 -2.08 2.75
CA ALA A 152 -15.52 -1.37 3.00
C ALA A 152 -15.37 0.10 2.60
N CYS A 153 -15.92 0.47 1.42
CA CYS A 153 -15.77 1.81 0.88
C CYS A 153 -16.97 2.19 0.00
N PRO A 154 -17.87 3.06 0.48
CA PRO A 154 -19.02 3.52 -0.30
C PRO A 154 -18.59 4.33 -1.54
N VAL A 155 -19.48 4.42 -2.50
CA VAL A 155 -19.22 5.00 -3.82
C VAL A 155 -18.75 6.46 -3.76
N GLU A 156 -19.23 7.23 -2.78
CA GLU A 156 -18.84 8.62 -2.55
C GLU A 156 -17.33 8.71 -2.23
N ASN A 157 -16.84 7.82 -1.36
CA ASN A 157 -15.43 7.73 -0.99
C ASN A 157 -14.59 7.25 -2.19
N LEU A 158 -15.09 6.30 -2.98
CA LEU A 158 -14.41 5.84 -4.20
C LEU A 158 -14.26 6.95 -5.23
N ARG A 159 -15.26 7.82 -5.37
CA ARG A 159 -15.17 9.01 -6.25
C ARG A 159 -14.08 9.97 -5.81
N ALA A 160 -13.98 10.23 -4.50
CA ALA A 160 -12.92 11.08 -3.96
C ALA A 160 -11.51 10.50 -4.21
N LEU A 161 -11.34 9.20 -4.05
CA LEU A 161 -10.07 8.53 -4.39
C LEU A 161 -9.75 8.59 -5.89
N ARG A 162 -10.78 8.52 -6.74
CA ARG A 162 -10.59 8.66 -8.20
C ARG A 162 -10.06 10.05 -8.57
N GLU A 163 -10.46 11.10 -7.90
CA GLU A 163 -9.97 12.47 -8.10
C GLU A 163 -8.47 12.57 -7.74
N LEU A 164 -7.99 11.75 -6.80
CA LEU A 164 -6.58 11.62 -6.44
C LEU A 164 -5.78 10.66 -7.35
N GLY A 165 -6.37 10.25 -8.47
CA GLY A 165 -5.67 9.43 -9.46
C GLY A 165 -5.76 7.92 -9.25
N VAL A 166 -6.48 7.43 -8.25
CA VAL A 166 -6.78 6.01 -8.10
C VAL A 166 -7.69 5.56 -9.24
N ARG A 167 -7.36 4.46 -9.89
CA ARG A 167 -8.03 3.95 -11.11
C ARG A 167 -8.59 2.55 -10.96
N GLY A 168 -8.20 1.85 -9.90
CA GLY A 168 -8.67 0.50 -9.62
C GLY A 168 -8.68 0.22 -8.14
N PHE A 169 -9.63 -0.62 -7.75
CA PHE A 169 -9.75 -1.14 -6.40
C PHE A 169 -9.64 -2.65 -6.45
N THR A 170 -8.98 -3.21 -5.46
CA THR A 170 -8.96 -4.64 -5.23
C THR A 170 -9.42 -4.89 -3.82
N GLY A 171 -10.11 -6.00 -3.62
CA GLY A 171 -10.65 -6.34 -2.32
C GLY A 171 -11.23 -7.73 -2.34
N PHE A 172 -11.69 -8.17 -1.20
CA PHE A 172 -12.49 -9.37 -1.07
C PHE A 172 -13.93 -9.01 -1.42
N CYS A 173 -14.49 -9.66 -2.43
CA CYS A 173 -15.93 -9.63 -2.66
C CYS A 173 -16.52 -10.73 -1.78
N GLY A 174 -17.35 -10.36 -0.80
CA GLY A 174 -18.25 -11.25 -0.12
C GLY A 174 -19.29 -11.80 -1.08
N ASP A 175 -20.46 -12.17 -0.63
CA ASP A 175 -21.51 -12.77 -1.43
C ASP A 175 -21.90 -11.94 -2.68
N GLU A 176 -22.51 -12.61 -3.67
CA GLU A 176 -22.76 -12.11 -5.05
C GLU A 176 -23.44 -10.73 -5.15
N ASP A 177 -24.03 -10.24 -4.06
CA ASP A 177 -24.76 -8.97 -4.01
C ASP A 177 -23.88 -7.73 -3.72
N ASP A 178 -22.59 -7.90 -3.36
CA ASP A 178 -21.69 -6.83 -2.94
C ASP A 178 -20.67 -6.38 -4.00
N VAL A 179 -20.84 -6.81 -5.25
CA VAL A 179 -19.92 -6.41 -6.34
C VAL A 179 -20.23 -5.00 -6.80
N VAL A 180 -19.54 -4.01 -6.24
CA VAL A 180 -19.51 -2.67 -6.82
C VAL A 180 -18.45 -2.65 -7.93
N LEU A 181 -18.88 -2.86 -9.16
CA LEU A 181 -18.09 -2.58 -10.34
C LEU A 181 -18.08 -1.04 -10.56
N ALA A 182 -16.93 -0.42 -10.38
CA ALA A 182 -16.70 0.99 -10.69
C ALA A 182 -16.37 1.17 -12.18
#